data_7b00e69ed3a7b157d202accd11258c31
#
_entry.id   7b00e69ed3a7b157d202accd11258c31
#
_cell.length_a   1.000
_cell.length_b   1.000
_cell.length_c   1.000
_cell.angle_alpha   90.00
_cell.angle_beta   90.00
_cell.angle_gamma   90.00
#
_symmetry.space_group_name_H-M   'P 1'
#
loop_
_entity.id
_entity.type
_entity.pdbx_description
1 polymer ?
#
loop_
_entity_poly.entity_id
_entity_poly.type
_entity_poly.pdbx_seq_one_letter_code
_entity_poly.pdbx_strand_id
1 'polypeptide(L)'
;YGSRVHEVIHSISRTDLNAILLDAAEATGRVRIEFGAELEAVEFDQSVLRFTDGRTEPFGVVFGADGAGSRVRAAIASQGNCRFETRWLDHGYKELTLPPADDGSHQLDPNALHVWPRGEFMLIALANPSRDFTVTLFAPTPTFEALRSPDAVREFFVSEFADFAAMVPDLVDQFEANPTGPLGTMRATGWSHEDRAVLVGDAAHAIVPFHGQGMNLAMESVRALDRHLRELPDDLGAAFQRYECERKPDADAIADMALHNYIEMRAGVIDPDHMARRSLELELERRHPHRLSPRYNMVMFSTMPYAEARDRAARQ
;
A
#
# COMPACT_ATOMS: atom_id res chain seq x y z
N TYR A 1 12.53 -11.92 8.42
CA TYR A 1 11.61 -10.98 9.09
C TYR A 1 10.87 -11.77 10.18
N GLY A 2 10.87 -11.26 11.43
CA GLY A 2 10.26 -11.93 12.56
C GLY A 2 11.12 -13.07 13.16
N SER A 3 11.33 -13.01 14.46
CA SER A 3 12.11 -14.03 15.19
C SER A 3 11.26 -14.78 16.21
N ARG A 4 10.03 -14.32 16.44
CA ARG A 4 9.09 -14.87 17.43
C ARG A 4 7.91 -15.54 16.75
N VAL A 5 7.30 -16.53 17.40
CA VAL A 5 6.17 -17.31 16.86
C VAL A 5 4.97 -16.43 16.43
N HIS A 6 4.78 -15.27 17.06
CA HIS A 6 3.70 -14.34 16.74
C HIS A 6 4.09 -13.25 15.74
N GLU A 7 5.34 -13.19 15.34
CA GLU A 7 5.85 -12.23 14.34
C GLU A 7 5.67 -12.81 12.95
N VAL A 8 4.42 -12.89 12.50
CA VAL A 8 4.03 -13.42 11.19
C VAL A 8 3.35 -12.36 10.35
N ILE A 9 3.53 -12.43 9.04
CA ILE A 9 2.82 -11.61 8.05
C ILE A 9 1.71 -12.48 7.46
N HIS A 10 0.51 -11.93 7.37
CA HIS A 10 -0.59 -12.57 6.67
C HIS A 10 -0.81 -11.86 5.34
N SER A 11 -0.84 -12.62 4.26
CA SER A 11 -1.24 -12.12 2.95
C SER A 11 -2.72 -12.41 2.69
N ILE A 12 -3.36 -11.57 1.91
CA ILE A 12 -4.73 -11.73 1.47
C ILE A 12 -4.84 -11.21 0.03
N SER A 13 -5.60 -11.91 -0.79
CA SER A 13 -5.96 -11.46 -2.13
C SER A 13 -6.73 -10.14 -2.05
N ARG A 14 -6.34 -9.13 -2.85
CA ARG A 14 -7.09 -7.86 -2.93
C ARG A 14 -8.53 -8.07 -3.38
N THR A 15 -8.74 -8.95 -4.34
CA THR A 15 -10.07 -9.29 -4.87
C THR A 15 -10.96 -9.88 -3.77
N ASP A 16 -10.43 -10.84 -3.01
CA ASP A 16 -11.20 -11.50 -1.94
C ASP A 16 -11.51 -10.53 -0.81
N LEU A 17 -10.54 -9.71 -0.40
CA LEU A 17 -10.76 -8.68 0.62
C LEU A 17 -11.83 -7.69 0.18
N ASN A 18 -11.77 -7.21 -1.07
CA ASN A 18 -12.77 -6.29 -1.60
C ASN A 18 -14.16 -6.95 -1.61
N ALA A 19 -14.29 -8.18 -2.09
CA ALA A 19 -15.56 -8.91 -2.10
C ALA A 19 -16.15 -9.03 -0.68
N ILE A 20 -15.34 -9.47 0.29
CA ILE A 20 -15.78 -9.61 1.69
C ILE A 20 -16.27 -8.27 2.27
N LEU A 21 -15.55 -7.17 2.00
CA LEU A 21 -15.94 -5.85 2.51
C LEU A 21 -17.19 -5.30 1.82
N LEU A 22 -17.35 -5.51 0.52
CA LEU A 22 -18.55 -5.12 -0.23
C LEU A 22 -19.76 -5.91 0.25
N ASP A 23 -19.66 -7.23 0.36
CA ASP A 23 -20.74 -8.09 0.87
C ASP A 23 -21.15 -7.68 2.30
N ALA A 24 -20.18 -7.40 3.17
CA ALA A 24 -20.43 -6.94 4.53
C ALA A 24 -21.14 -5.58 4.56
N ALA A 25 -20.77 -4.66 3.67
CA ALA A 25 -21.41 -3.35 3.57
C ALA A 25 -22.88 -3.47 3.09
N GLU A 26 -23.12 -4.25 2.03
CA GLU A 26 -24.48 -4.51 1.51
C GLU A 26 -25.38 -5.21 2.52
N ALA A 27 -24.83 -6.19 3.26
CA ALA A 27 -25.57 -6.92 4.30
C ALA A 27 -26.11 -6.02 5.42
N THR A 28 -25.58 -4.81 5.59
CA THR A 28 -26.15 -3.82 6.54
C THR A 28 -27.52 -3.29 6.12
N GLY A 29 -27.88 -3.41 4.84
CA GLY A 29 -29.10 -2.82 4.24
C GLY A 29 -29.08 -1.28 4.19
N ARG A 30 -27.93 -0.64 4.49
CA ARG A 30 -27.78 0.83 4.55
C ARG A 30 -26.88 1.38 3.46
N VAL A 31 -26.20 0.51 2.72
CA VAL A 31 -25.24 0.86 1.66
C VAL A 31 -25.79 0.38 0.33
N ARG A 32 -25.84 1.28 -0.63
CA ARG A 32 -26.07 0.99 -2.05
C ARG A 32 -24.75 1.10 -2.79
N ILE A 33 -24.34 0.03 -3.46
CA ILE A 33 -23.13 -0.01 -4.25
C ILE A 33 -23.49 0.13 -5.73
N GLU A 34 -22.85 1.06 -6.41
CA GLU A 34 -22.98 1.26 -7.85
C GLU A 34 -21.64 1.07 -8.55
N PHE A 35 -21.53 0.00 -9.31
CA PHE A 35 -20.36 -0.28 -10.14
C PHE A 35 -20.41 0.52 -11.45
N GLY A 36 -19.23 0.78 -12.03
CA GLY A 36 -19.12 1.52 -13.30
C GLY A 36 -19.49 3.01 -13.19
N ALA A 37 -19.62 3.54 -11.98
CA ALA A 37 -19.90 4.95 -11.72
C ALA A 37 -18.58 5.71 -11.45
N GLU A 38 -17.91 6.14 -12.51
CA GLU A 38 -16.65 6.89 -12.39
C GLU A 38 -16.91 8.36 -12.10
N LEU A 39 -16.40 8.85 -10.96
CA LEU A 39 -16.53 10.25 -10.57
C LEU A 39 -15.66 11.14 -11.46
N GLU A 40 -16.27 12.13 -12.09
CA GLU A 40 -15.59 13.15 -12.88
C GLU A 40 -15.26 14.38 -12.03
N ALA A 41 -16.23 14.89 -11.26
CA ALA A 41 -16.10 16.10 -10.46
C ALA A 41 -16.98 16.10 -9.22
N VAL A 42 -16.55 16.88 -8.21
CA VAL A 42 -17.37 17.26 -7.03
C VAL A 42 -17.62 18.76 -7.09
N GLU A 43 -18.87 19.15 -7.19
CA GLU A 43 -19.31 20.55 -7.27
C GLU A 43 -19.87 20.98 -5.90
N PHE A 44 -19.03 21.52 -5.05
CA PHE A 44 -19.40 21.88 -3.68
C PHE A 44 -20.51 22.95 -3.60
N ASP A 45 -20.47 23.96 -4.47
CA ASP A 45 -21.47 25.05 -4.48
C ASP A 45 -22.88 24.53 -4.76
N GLN A 46 -23.01 23.51 -5.61
CA GLN A 46 -24.28 22.91 -6.00
C GLN A 46 -24.63 21.65 -5.19
N SER A 47 -23.69 21.14 -4.40
CA SER A 47 -23.81 19.87 -3.67
C SER A 47 -24.08 18.67 -4.59
N VAL A 48 -23.35 18.59 -5.72
CA VAL A 48 -23.57 17.59 -6.76
C VAL A 48 -22.27 16.86 -7.10
N LEU A 49 -22.36 15.54 -7.22
CA LEU A 49 -21.35 14.69 -7.84
C LEU A 49 -21.67 14.58 -9.33
N ARG A 50 -20.67 14.74 -10.19
CA ARG A 50 -20.80 14.51 -11.63
C ARG A 50 -19.95 13.30 -12.03
N PHE A 51 -20.56 12.42 -12.81
CA PHE A 51 -19.92 11.19 -13.31
C PHE A 51 -19.59 11.31 -14.79
N THR A 52 -18.63 10.48 -15.23
CA THR A 52 -18.15 10.48 -16.64
C THR A 52 -19.22 10.08 -17.66
N ASP A 53 -20.27 9.39 -17.24
CA ASP A 53 -21.43 9.03 -18.05
C ASP A 53 -22.49 10.15 -18.15
N GLY A 54 -22.23 11.31 -17.56
CA GLY A 54 -23.09 12.49 -17.58
C GLY A 54 -24.16 12.50 -16.49
N ARG A 55 -24.27 11.46 -15.65
CA ARG A 55 -25.16 11.47 -14.47
C ARG A 55 -24.67 12.47 -13.44
N THR A 56 -25.61 12.96 -12.66
CA THR A 56 -25.35 13.80 -11.48
C THR A 56 -26.12 13.26 -10.28
N GLU A 57 -25.50 13.28 -9.10
CA GLU A 57 -26.12 12.85 -7.85
C GLU A 57 -25.91 13.91 -6.77
N PRO A 58 -26.97 14.29 -6.03
CA PRO A 58 -26.82 15.20 -4.92
C PRO A 58 -26.12 14.52 -3.74
N PHE A 59 -25.35 15.29 -2.97
CA PHE A 59 -24.71 14.78 -1.76
C PHE A 59 -24.89 15.71 -0.57
N GLY A 60 -24.89 15.15 0.63
CA GLY A 60 -24.72 15.89 1.88
C GLY A 60 -23.24 15.96 2.26
N VAL A 61 -22.58 14.79 2.35
CA VAL A 61 -21.17 14.64 2.71
C VAL A 61 -20.50 13.65 1.77
N VAL A 62 -19.25 13.94 1.36
CA VAL A 62 -18.44 13.06 0.50
C VAL A 62 -17.25 12.48 1.29
N PHE A 63 -17.14 11.18 1.29
CA PHE A 63 -15.95 10.47 1.76
C PHE A 63 -15.11 10.07 0.55
N GLY A 64 -14.00 10.76 0.32
CA GLY A 64 -13.10 10.48 -0.79
C GLY A 64 -12.20 9.30 -0.46
N ALA A 65 -12.57 8.11 -0.95
CA ALA A 65 -11.80 6.88 -0.85
C ALA A 65 -11.37 6.37 -2.24
N ASP A 66 -11.22 7.28 -3.19
CA ASP A 66 -11.02 7.08 -4.62
C ASP A 66 -9.53 6.97 -5.03
N GLY A 67 -8.68 6.60 -4.06
CA GLY A 67 -7.31 6.17 -4.30
C GLY A 67 -6.32 7.30 -4.60
N ALA A 68 -5.13 6.92 -5.04
CA ALA A 68 -4.01 7.85 -5.27
C ALA A 68 -4.33 8.93 -6.32
N GLY A 69 -5.20 8.65 -7.29
CA GLY A 69 -5.67 9.57 -8.32
C GLY A 69 -6.90 10.41 -7.94
N SER A 70 -7.22 10.53 -6.65
CA SER A 70 -8.46 11.07 -6.11
C SER A 70 -8.98 12.35 -6.77
N ARG A 71 -10.19 12.27 -7.29
CA ARG A 71 -10.97 13.41 -7.80
C ARG A 71 -11.51 14.26 -6.64
N VAL A 72 -11.89 13.61 -5.53
CA VAL A 72 -12.34 14.32 -4.33
C VAL A 72 -11.23 15.19 -3.76
N ARG A 73 -9.97 14.68 -3.69
CA ARG A 73 -8.81 15.47 -3.28
C ARG A 73 -8.58 16.67 -4.21
N ALA A 74 -8.65 16.47 -5.50
CA ALA A 74 -8.51 17.55 -6.47
C ALA A 74 -9.58 18.63 -6.29
N ALA A 75 -10.81 18.23 -6.04
CA ALA A 75 -11.92 19.15 -5.76
C ALA A 75 -11.70 19.93 -4.45
N ILE A 76 -11.28 19.28 -3.35
CA ILE A 76 -10.94 19.96 -2.08
C ILE A 76 -9.79 20.95 -2.31
N ALA A 77 -8.77 20.57 -3.08
CA ALA A 77 -7.64 21.44 -3.40
C ALA A 77 -8.04 22.69 -4.19
N SER A 78 -9.02 22.58 -5.08
CA SER A 78 -9.53 23.73 -5.84
C SER A 78 -10.23 24.78 -4.97
N GLN A 79 -10.72 24.36 -3.78
CA GLN A 79 -11.29 25.28 -2.76
C GLN A 79 -10.20 25.96 -1.91
N GLY A 80 -8.90 25.66 -2.14
CA GLY A 80 -7.79 26.23 -1.40
C GLY A 80 -7.52 25.60 -0.03
N ASN A 81 -8.28 24.59 0.37
CA ASN A 81 -8.19 23.95 1.68
C ASN A 81 -7.24 22.75 1.73
N CYS A 82 -6.85 22.21 0.57
CA CYS A 82 -5.92 21.09 0.45
C CYS A 82 -4.73 21.48 -0.43
N ARG A 83 -3.54 21.06 0.02
CA ARG A 83 -2.35 21.05 -0.84
C ARG A 83 -1.85 19.61 -0.87
N PHE A 84 -1.48 19.14 -2.03
CA PHE A 84 -0.91 17.81 -2.15
C PHE A 84 0.28 17.79 -3.09
N GLU A 85 1.21 16.90 -2.80
CA GLU A 85 2.39 16.63 -3.59
C GLU A 85 2.50 15.12 -3.81
N THR A 86 2.75 14.71 -5.04
CA THR A 86 3.09 13.33 -5.35
C THR A 86 4.56 13.27 -5.76
N ARG A 87 5.34 12.49 -5.04
CA ARG A 87 6.74 12.19 -5.35
C ARG A 87 6.81 10.82 -5.99
N TRP A 88 7.02 10.81 -7.29
CA TRP A 88 7.21 9.60 -8.05
C TRP A 88 8.62 9.08 -7.88
N LEU A 89 8.76 7.76 -7.79
CA LEU A 89 10.04 7.12 -7.95
C LEU A 89 10.32 6.91 -9.45
N ASP A 90 11.58 6.80 -9.78
CA ASP A 90 12.05 6.38 -11.12
C ASP A 90 11.87 4.87 -11.38
N HIS A 91 11.01 4.24 -10.60
CA HIS A 91 10.70 2.83 -10.60
C HIS A 91 9.21 2.61 -10.76
N GLY A 92 8.88 1.46 -11.36
CA GLY A 92 7.53 0.93 -11.43
C GLY A 92 7.45 -0.46 -10.80
N TYR A 93 6.26 -1.03 -10.86
CA TYR A 93 6.02 -2.40 -10.45
C TYR A 93 5.13 -3.12 -11.45
N LYS A 94 5.28 -4.44 -11.50
CA LYS A 94 4.42 -5.35 -12.27
C LYS A 94 4.03 -6.53 -11.41
N GLU A 95 2.74 -6.82 -11.32
CA GLU A 95 2.23 -8.01 -10.64
C GLU A 95 2.22 -9.19 -11.61
N LEU A 96 2.65 -10.35 -11.10
CA LEU A 96 2.66 -11.64 -11.76
C LEU A 96 2.10 -12.68 -10.78
N THR A 97 1.80 -13.86 -11.27
CA THR A 97 1.35 -14.99 -10.46
C THR A 97 2.27 -16.17 -10.67
N LEU A 98 2.78 -16.75 -9.58
CA LEU A 98 3.39 -18.06 -9.60
C LEU A 98 2.29 -19.08 -9.32
N PRO A 99 1.91 -19.94 -10.30
CA PRO A 99 0.83 -20.88 -10.13
C PRO A 99 1.16 -21.98 -9.10
N PRO A 100 0.18 -22.74 -8.61
CA PRO A 100 0.44 -23.98 -7.87
C PRO A 100 1.25 -24.97 -8.71
N ALA A 101 1.94 -25.91 -8.05
CA ALA A 101 2.57 -27.04 -8.70
C ALA A 101 1.51 -27.96 -9.33
N ASP A 102 1.92 -28.88 -10.22
CA ASP A 102 1.01 -29.81 -10.92
C ASP A 102 0.21 -30.71 -9.96
N ASP A 103 0.73 -30.99 -8.78
CA ASP A 103 0.06 -31.74 -7.72
C ASP A 103 -0.88 -30.86 -6.86
N GLY A 104 -0.99 -29.58 -7.19
CA GLY A 104 -1.77 -28.58 -6.46
C GLY A 104 -1.14 -28.09 -5.17
N SER A 105 0.12 -28.39 -4.90
CA SER A 105 0.87 -27.83 -3.74
C SER A 105 1.47 -26.47 -4.08
N HIS A 106 1.94 -25.75 -3.04
CA HIS A 106 2.74 -24.53 -3.25
C HIS A 106 4.09 -24.88 -3.88
N GLN A 107 4.55 -24.12 -4.87
CA GLN A 107 5.87 -24.29 -5.48
C GLN A 107 7.04 -23.76 -4.61
N LEU A 108 6.74 -22.87 -3.66
CA LEU A 108 7.69 -22.31 -2.70
C LEU A 108 7.15 -22.50 -1.26
N ASP A 109 7.97 -22.23 -0.26
CA ASP A 109 7.52 -22.29 1.14
C ASP A 109 6.41 -21.25 1.40
N PRO A 110 5.18 -21.67 1.73
CA PRO A 110 4.07 -20.74 1.97
C PRO A 110 4.21 -19.92 3.25
N ASN A 111 5.15 -20.28 4.14
CA ASN A 111 5.39 -19.58 5.40
C ASN A 111 6.54 -18.57 5.30
N ALA A 112 6.99 -18.23 4.11
CA ALA A 112 8.07 -17.30 3.87
C ALA A 112 7.69 -16.18 2.89
N LEU A 113 8.24 -14.99 3.11
CA LEU A 113 8.35 -13.97 2.07
C LEU A 113 9.59 -14.30 1.23
N HIS A 114 9.39 -14.57 -0.04
CA HIS A 114 10.47 -14.82 -0.98
C HIS A 114 10.92 -13.51 -1.61
N VAL A 115 12.24 -13.28 -1.65
CA VAL A 115 12.83 -12.06 -2.20
C VAL A 115 14.03 -12.41 -3.06
N TRP A 116 14.05 -11.93 -4.30
CA TRP A 116 15.17 -12.00 -5.22
C TRP A 116 15.73 -10.58 -5.45
N PRO A 117 16.68 -10.12 -4.63
CA PRO A 117 17.30 -8.81 -4.83
C PRO A 117 18.31 -8.85 -5.99
N ARG A 118 18.33 -7.80 -6.80
CA ARG A 118 19.23 -7.63 -7.96
C ARG A 118 19.79 -6.20 -8.05
N GLY A 119 20.06 -5.55 -6.92
CA GLY A 119 20.61 -4.21 -6.88
C GLY A 119 19.60 -3.13 -7.29
N GLU A 120 19.39 -2.95 -8.59
CA GLU A 120 18.44 -1.94 -9.09
C GLU A 120 17.01 -2.45 -9.18
N PHE A 121 16.79 -3.75 -9.23
CA PHE A 121 15.46 -4.35 -9.27
C PHE A 121 15.32 -5.51 -8.28
N MET A 122 14.10 -5.87 -8.01
CA MET A 122 13.77 -6.87 -7.00
C MET A 122 12.48 -7.58 -7.38
N LEU A 123 12.47 -8.90 -7.21
CA LEU A 123 11.25 -9.71 -7.29
C LEU A 123 10.89 -10.17 -5.87
N ILE A 124 9.61 -10.09 -5.52
CA ILE A 124 9.09 -10.64 -4.27
C ILE A 124 7.92 -11.57 -4.54
N ALA A 125 7.72 -12.58 -3.69
CA ALA A 125 6.56 -13.46 -3.77
C ALA A 125 5.96 -13.72 -2.38
N LEU A 126 4.63 -13.67 -2.31
CA LEU A 126 3.82 -13.92 -1.12
C LEU A 126 2.78 -14.98 -1.43
N ALA A 127 2.67 -15.99 -0.56
CA ALA A 127 1.70 -17.07 -0.72
C ALA A 127 0.26 -16.58 -0.57
N ASN A 128 -0.64 -17.15 -1.38
CA ASN A 128 -2.08 -16.98 -1.28
C ASN A 128 -2.77 -18.26 -0.75
N PRO A 129 -3.98 -18.14 -0.18
CA PRO A 129 -4.77 -19.29 0.23
C PRO A 129 -5.09 -20.27 -0.93
N SER A 130 -5.13 -19.79 -2.16
CA SER A 130 -5.30 -20.55 -3.42
C SER A 130 -4.09 -21.40 -3.81
N ARG A 131 -3.03 -21.38 -3.01
CA ARG A 131 -1.75 -22.07 -3.20
C ARG A 131 -0.88 -21.57 -4.35
N ASP A 132 -1.26 -20.48 -4.96
CA ASP A 132 -0.42 -19.65 -5.82
C ASP A 132 0.36 -18.62 -5.00
N PHE A 133 1.19 -17.83 -5.66
CA PHE A 133 1.85 -16.67 -5.04
C PHE A 133 1.56 -15.42 -5.87
N THR A 134 1.21 -14.34 -5.18
CA THR A 134 1.31 -13.01 -5.77
C THR A 134 2.77 -12.61 -5.84
N VAL A 135 3.24 -12.34 -7.05
CA VAL A 135 4.63 -11.98 -7.33
C VAL A 135 4.68 -10.56 -7.84
N THR A 136 5.62 -9.77 -7.34
CA THR A 136 5.78 -8.38 -7.77
C THR A 136 7.22 -8.11 -8.18
N LEU A 137 7.41 -7.71 -9.45
CA LEU A 137 8.66 -7.17 -9.95
C LEU A 137 8.68 -5.66 -9.73
N PHE A 138 9.69 -5.17 -9.02
CA PHE A 138 10.02 -3.75 -8.91
C PHE A 138 11.28 -3.48 -9.73
N ALA A 139 11.21 -2.53 -10.65
CA ALA A 139 12.33 -2.20 -11.52
C ALA A 139 12.31 -0.72 -11.93
N PRO A 140 13.47 -0.16 -12.35
CA PRO A 140 13.52 1.16 -12.97
C PRO A 140 12.57 1.27 -14.17
N THR A 141 11.95 2.44 -14.36
CA THR A 141 11.07 2.70 -15.51
C THR A 141 11.72 2.36 -16.84
N PRO A 142 13.01 2.70 -17.11
CA PRO A 142 13.69 2.31 -18.35
C PRO A 142 13.77 0.80 -18.56
N THR A 143 13.85 -0.02 -17.50
CA THR A 143 13.81 -1.48 -17.61
C THR A 143 12.47 -1.93 -18.21
N PHE A 144 11.35 -1.45 -17.71
CA PHE A 144 10.03 -1.77 -18.28
C PHE A 144 9.88 -1.25 -19.72
N GLU A 145 10.47 -0.11 -20.03
CA GLU A 145 10.49 0.42 -21.39
C GLU A 145 11.29 -0.42 -22.37
N ALA A 146 12.30 -1.14 -21.91
CA ALA A 146 13.07 -2.08 -22.70
C ALA A 146 12.37 -3.42 -22.93
N LEU A 147 11.47 -3.82 -22.00
CA LEU A 147 10.74 -5.09 -22.02
C LEU A 147 9.45 -5.03 -22.85
N ARG A 148 9.58 -4.64 -24.16
CA ARG A 148 8.42 -4.42 -25.05
C ARG A 148 8.12 -5.60 -25.98
N SER A 149 8.92 -6.65 -25.96
CA SER A 149 8.68 -7.83 -26.78
C SER A 149 8.72 -9.10 -25.95
N PRO A 150 8.00 -10.17 -26.35
CA PRO A 150 8.03 -11.46 -25.71
C PRO A 150 9.45 -12.00 -25.47
N ASP A 151 10.33 -11.82 -26.46
CA ASP A 151 11.69 -12.31 -26.37
C ASP A 151 12.52 -11.51 -25.35
N ALA A 152 12.38 -10.17 -25.31
CA ALA A 152 13.05 -9.34 -24.32
C ALA A 152 12.60 -9.67 -22.90
N VAL A 153 11.30 -9.91 -22.68
CA VAL A 153 10.76 -10.36 -21.39
C VAL A 153 11.37 -11.70 -20.99
N ARG A 154 11.36 -12.67 -21.90
CA ARG A 154 11.90 -14.02 -21.63
C ARG A 154 13.39 -13.95 -21.30
N GLU A 155 14.17 -13.23 -22.09
CA GLU A 155 15.60 -13.08 -21.88
C GLU A 155 15.90 -12.42 -20.53
N PHE A 156 15.20 -11.37 -20.18
CA PHE A 156 15.35 -10.70 -18.89
C PHE A 156 15.09 -11.65 -17.71
N PHE A 157 13.97 -12.37 -17.70
CA PHE A 157 13.67 -13.25 -16.59
C PHE A 157 14.58 -14.47 -16.54
N VAL A 158 15.01 -15.02 -17.67
CA VAL A 158 15.98 -16.13 -17.71
C VAL A 158 17.36 -15.66 -17.23
N SER A 159 17.77 -14.44 -17.56
CA SER A 159 19.05 -13.89 -17.12
C SER A 159 19.06 -13.55 -15.63
N GLU A 160 18.00 -12.88 -15.14
CA GLU A 160 18.01 -12.31 -13.79
C GLU A 160 17.30 -13.20 -12.74
N PHE A 161 16.32 -13.99 -13.16
CA PHE A 161 15.45 -14.78 -12.30
C PHE A 161 15.19 -16.17 -12.87
N ALA A 162 16.24 -16.88 -13.28
CA ALA A 162 16.14 -18.17 -13.97
C ALA A 162 15.34 -19.22 -13.21
N ASP A 163 15.49 -19.28 -11.90
CA ASP A 163 14.75 -20.16 -10.99
C ASP A 163 13.26 -19.84 -10.98
N PHE A 164 12.89 -18.56 -10.90
CA PHE A 164 11.50 -18.12 -10.99
C PHE A 164 10.90 -18.36 -12.38
N ALA A 165 11.65 -17.99 -13.44
CA ALA A 165 11.18 -18.15 -14.82
C ALA A 165 10.84 -19.61 -15.18
N ALA A 166 11.57 -20.58 -14.60
CA ALA A 166 11.32 -22.01 -14.80
C ALA A 166 10.00 -22.49 -14.16
N MET A 167 9.48 -21.76 -13.16
CA MET A 167 8.25 -22.12 -12.44
C MET A 167 6.99 -21.49 -13.04
N VAL A 168 7.08 -20.56 -14.00
CA VAL A 168 5.95 -19.80 -14.55
C VAL A 168 5.88 -19.99 -16.07
N PRO A 169 5.17 -21.02 -16.56
CA PRO A 169 5.14 -21.33 -18.00
C PRO A 169 4.57 -20.21 -18.88
N ASP A 170 3.58 -19.46 -18.36
CA ASP A 170 2.86 -18.37 -19.04
C ASP A 170 3.38 -16.96 -18.64
N LEU A 171 4.62 -16.88 -18.15
CA LEU A 171 5.25 -15.66 -17.65
C LEU A 171 5.16 -14.47 -18.63
N VAL A 172 5.39 -14.71 -19.92
CA VAL A 172 5.35 -13.68 -20.95
C VAL A 172 3.94 -13.18 -21.15
N ASP A 173 2.97 -14.07 -21.21
CA ASP A 173 1.55 -13.72 -21.41
C ASP A 173 1.03 -12.88 -20.23
N GLN A 174 1.38 -13.28 -19.00
CA GLN A 174 1.08 -12.49 -17.80
C GLN A 174 1.73 -11.12 -17.82
N PHE A 175 2.99 -11.04 -18.24
CA PHE A 175 3.73 -9.78 -18.31
C PHE A 175 3.10 -8.82 -19.31
N GLU A 176 2.63 -9.29 -20.45
CA GLU A 176 1.95 -8.48 -21.46
C GLU A 176 0.54 -8.07 -21.02
N ALA A 177 -0.21 -8.97 -20.39
CA ALA A 177 -1.58 -8.71 -19.96
C ALA A 177 -1.69 -7.73 -18.78
N ASN A 178 -0.75 -7.80 -17.84
CA ASN A 178 -0.82 -6.99 -16.62
C ASN A 178 -0.23 -5.59 -16.84
N PRO A 179 -0.86 -4.53 -16.30
CA PRO A 179 -0.33 -3.18 -16.42
C PRO A 179 0.94 -3.00 -15.59
N THR A 180 1.84 -2.12 -16.03
CA THR A 180 2.92 -1.61 -15.19
C THR A 180 2.42 -0.40 -14.41
N GLY A 181 2.46 -0.49 -13.09
CA GLY A 181 2.07 0.59 -12.19
C GLY A 181 3.26 1.49 -11.82
N PRO A 182 3.07 2.81 -11.74
CA PRO A 182 4.09 3.71 -11.18
C PRO A 182 4.16 3.56 -9.65
N LEU A 183 5.32 3.87 -9.08
CA LEU A 183 5.52 3.95 -7.63
C LEU A 183 5.61 5.41 -7.20
N GLY A 184 4.82 5.78 -6.22
CA GLY A 184 4.83 7.14 -5.71
C GLY A 184 4.33 7.24 -4.29
N THR A 185 4.76 8.29 -3.60
CA THR A 185 4.24 8.69 -2.30
C THR A 185 3.46 9.98 -2.47
N MET A 186 2.21 9.99 -2.08
CA MET A 186 1.36 11.16 -2.09
C MET A 186 1.18 11.67 -0.66
N ARG A 187 1.39 12.97 -0.48
CA ARG A 187 1.17 13.67 0.79
C ARG A 187 0.19 14.80 0.57
N ALA A 188 -0.80 14.87 1.42
CA ALA A 188 -1.77 15.95 1.43
C ALA A 188 -1.78 16.65 2.80
N THR A 189 -2.10 17.93 2.78
CA THR A 189 -2.46 18.74 3.95
C THR A 189 -3.87 19.26 3.73
N GLY A 190 -4.70 19.33 4.79
CA GLY A 190 -6.11 19.66 4.64
C GLY A 190 -6.86 18.50 4.00
N TRP A 191 -7.09 17.44 4.79
CA TRP A 191 -7.80 16.25 4.32
C TRP A 191 -9.30 16.42 4.24
N SER A 192 -9.81 17.59 4.60
CA SER A 192 -11.25 17.88 4.61
C SER A 192 -11.56 19.24 4.00
N HIS A 193 -12.81 19.40 3.58
CA HIS A 193 -13.41 20.66 3.19
C HIS A 193 -14.65 20.88 4.05
N GLU A 194 -14.51 21.76 5.04
CA GLU A 194 -15.56 22.08 6.02
C GLU A 194 -16.16 20.80 6.65
N ASP A 195 -17.48 20.70 6.71
CA ASP A 195 -18.25 19.51 7.10
C ASP A 195 -18.77 18.71 5.88
N ARG A 196 -18.27 19.03 4.67
CA ARG A 196 -18.80 18.59 3.38
C ARG A 196 -18.03 17.44 2.75
N ALA A 197 -16.73 17.36 2.99
CA ALA A 197 -15.89 16.30 2.41
C ALA A 197 -14.71 15.94 3.30
N VAL A 198 -14.31 14.66 3.28
CA VAL A 198 -13.10 14.16 3.95
C VAL A 198 -12.43 13.07 3.12
N LEU A 199 -11.09 13.08 3.10
CA LEU A 199 -10.27 12.07 2.40
C LEU A 199 -9.92 10.92 3.33
N VAL A 200 -9.90 9.69 2.78
CA VAL A 200 -9.58 8.47 3.51
C VAL A 200 -8.68 7.56 2.66
N GLY A 201 -7.80 6.83 3.31
CA GLY A 201 -6.91 5.88 2.63
C GLY A 201 -5.99 6.55 1.62
N ASP A 202 -5.76 5.91 0.50
CA ASP A 202 -4.82 6.40 -0.53
C ASP A 202 -5.23 7.76 -1.13
N ALA A 203 -6.49 8.15 -1.02
CA ALA A 203 -6.91 9.51 -1.39
C ALA A 203 -6.28 10.59 -0.49
N ALA A 204 -6.00 10.25 0.77
CA ALA A 204 -5.35 11.15 1.74
C ALA A 204 -3.82 10.94 1.81
N HIS A 205 -3.33 9.69 1.66
CA HIS A 205 -1.97 9.33 2.05
C HIS A 205 -1.45 8.06 1.33
N ALA A 206 -1.44 8.03 0.00
CA ALA A 206 -0.85 6.91 -0.74
C ALA A 206 0.65 6.78 -0.48
N ILE A 207 1.11 5.56 -0.20
CA ILE A 207 2.50 5.25 0.09
C ILE A 207 3.04 4.13 -0.80
N VAL A 208 4.36 4.08 -0.97
CA VAL A 208 5.01 2.97 -1.65
C VAL A 208 4.89 1.66 -0.85
N PRO A 209 4.81 0.48 -1.51
CA PRO A 209 4.39 -0.77 -0.88
C PRO A 209 5.45 -1.47 -0.03
N PHE A 210 6.64 -0.94 0.12
CA PHE A 210 7.82 -1.64 0.65
C PHE A 210 7.77 -2.00 2.13
N HIS A 211 6.82 -1.47 2.89
CA HIS A 211 6.49 -1.94 4.24
C HIS A 211 5.21 -2.78 4.29
N GLY A 212 4.47 -2.89 3.18
CA GLY A 212 3.17 -3.58 3.16
C GLY A 212 2.10 -2.92 4.04
N GLN A 213 2.24 -1.63 4.39
CA GLN A 213 1.40 -0.97 5.39
C GLN A 213 0.28 -0.09 4.81
N GLY A 214 0.18 0.06 3.47
CA GLY A 214 -0.85 0.92 2.87
C GLY A 214 -2.28 0.55 3.27
N MET A 215 -2.61 -0.75 3.21
CA MET A 215 -3.92 -1.25 3.64
C MET A 215 -4.14 -1.04 5.14
N ASN A 216 -3.17 -1.40 5.99
CA ASN A 216 -3.28 -1.23 7.44
C ASN A 216 -3.48 0.24 7.80
N LEU A 217 -2.69 1.14 7.22
CA LEU A 217 -2.81 2.58 7.40
C LEU A 217 -4.21 3.09 7.00
N ALA A 218 -4.76 2.60 5.88
CA ALA A 218 -6.11 2.97 5.43
C ALA A 218 -7.19 2.48 6.41
N MET A 219 -7.11 1.23 6.87
CA MET A 219 -8.07 0.66 7.83
C MET A 219 -8.00 1.34 9.20
N GLU A 220 -6.81 1.66 9.69
CA GLU A 220 -6.64 2.47 10.90
C GLU A 220 -7.21 3.87 10.74
N SER A 221 -7.05 4.49 9.57
CA SER A 221 -7.61 5.80 9.25
C SER A 221 -9.13 5.77 9.25
N VAL A 222 -9.76 4.75 8.64
CA VAL A 222 -11.22 4.55 8.67
C VAL A 222 -11.71 4.39 10.12
N ARG A 223 -11.02 3.58 10.93
CA ARG A 223 -11.36 3.36 12.33
C ARG A 223 -11.27 4.64 13.17
N ALA A 224 -10.25 5.46 12.95
CA ALA A 224 -10.09 6.74 13.62
C ALA A 224 -11.20 7.72 13.24
N LEU A 225 -11.51 7.81 11.94
CA LEU A 225 -12.60 8.64 11.45
C LEU A 225 -13.96 8.21 12.04
N ASP A 226 -14.29 6.91 12.02
CA ASP A 226 -15.54 6.38 12.62
C ASP A 226 -15.65 6.76 14.11
N ARG A 227 -14.55 6.65 14.86
CA ARG A 227 -14.54 7.06 16.27
C ARG A 227 -14.84 8.55 16.42
N HIS A 228 -14.19 9.43 15.69
CA HIS A 228 -14.42 10.89 15.79
C HIS A 228 -15.84 11.29 15.35
N LEU A 229 -16.38 10.62 14.33
CA LEU A 229 -17.77 10.83 13.93
C LEU A 229 -18.76 10.42 15.02
N ARG A 230 -18.50 9.36 15.77
CA ARG A 230 -19.34 8.94 16.91
C ARG A 230 -19.20 9.86 18.13
N GLU A 231 -18.01 10.41 18.35
CA GLU A 231 -17.74 11.35 19.45
C GLU A 231 -18.32 12.75 19.17
N LEU A 232 -18.47 13.14 17.92
CA LEU A 232 -18.92 14.45 17.45
C LEU A 232 -20.02 14.33 16.39
N PRO A 233 -21.16 13.71 16.70
CA PRO A 233 -22.18 13.42 15.70
C PRO A 233 -22.83 14.67 15.09
N ASP A 234 -22.82 15.78 15.81
CA ASP A 234 -23.45 17.04 15.42
C ASP A 234 -22.42 18.07 14.86
N ASP A 235 -21.13 17.71 14.81
CA ASP A 235 -20.04 18.57 14.31
C ASP A 235 -19.05 17.77 13.45
N LEU A 236 -19.45 17.52 12.20
CA LEU A 236 -18.66 16.78 11.24
C LEU A 236 -17.33 17.49 10.93
N GLY A 237 -17.32 18.82 10.86
CA GLY A 237 -16.11 19.59 10.60
C GLY A 237 -15.05 19.38 11.69
N ALA A 238 -15.44 19.43 12.96
CA ALA A 238 -14.56 19.13 14.07
C ALA A 238 -14.10 17.66 14.08
N ALA A 239 -15.00 16.72 13.73
CA ALA A 239 -14.64 15.30 13.61
C ALA A 239 -13.56 15.07 12.54
N PHE A 240 -13.70 15.70 11.37
CA PHE A 240 -12.74 15.60 10.28
C PHE A 240 -11.38 16.21 10.65
N GLN A 241 -11.38 17.37 11.31
CA GLN A 241 -10.14 18.00 11.78
C GLN A 241 -9.40 17.13 12.82
N ARG A 242 -10.14 16.55 13.80
CA ARG A 242 -9.54 15.65 14.79
C ARG A 242 -8.97 14.40 14.14
N TYR A 243 -9.67 13.84 13.18
CA TYR A 243 -9.19 12.70 12.39
C TYR A 243 -7.86 13.02 11.68
N GLU A 244 -7.79 14.13 10.96
CA GLU A 244 -6.55 14.55 10.28
C GLU A 244 -5.42 14.78 11.28
N CYS A 245 -5.66 15.53 12.36
CA CYS A 245 -4.65 15.79 13.38
C CYS A 245 -4.07 14.52 14.00
N GLU A 246 -4.91 13.50 14.19
CA GLU A 246 -4.47 12.24 14.75
C GLU A 246 -3.69 11.38 13.74
N ARG A 247 -4.20 11.25 12.50
CA ARG A 247 -3.68 10.27 11.55
C ARG A 247 -2.56 10.77 10.67
N LYS A 248 -2.51 12.07 10.40
CA LYS A 248 -1.50 12.64 9.51
C LYS A 248 -0.06 12.42 9.99
N PRO A 249 0.31 12.59 11.26
CA PRO A 249 1.66 12.29 11.72
C PRO A 249 2.09 10.84 11.46
N ASP A 250 1.19 9.89 11.62
CA ASP A 250 1.42 8.47 11.36
C ASP A 250 1.57 8.20 9.86
N ALA A 251 0.69 8.77 9.04
CA ALA A 251 0.77 8.65 7.59
C ALA A 251 2.09 9.19 7.02
N ASP A 252 2.54 10.35 7.50
CA ASP A 252 3.81 10.93 7.10
C ASP A 252 5.00 10.06 7.57
N ALA A 253 4.94 9.53 8.79
CA ALA A 253 6.01 8.69 9.34
C ALA A 253 6.17 7.37 8.58
N ILE A 254 5.06 6.66 8.30
CA ILE A 254 5.15 5.40 7.55
C ILE A 254 5.54 5.62 6.10
N ALA A 255 5.15 6.75 5.49
CA ALA A 255 5.59 7.13 4.15
C ALA A 255 7.13 7.29 4.08
N ASP A 256 7.74 7.96 5.07
CA ASP A 256 9.20 8.07 5.16
C ASP A 256 9.87 6.72 5.38
N MET A 257 9.34 5.92 6.30
CA MET A 257 9.89 4.60 6.62
C MET A 257 9.79 3.64 5.43
N ALA A 258 8.72 3.69 4.64
CA ALA A 258 8.55 2.88 3.45
C ALA A 258 9.58 3.20 2.36
N LEU A 259 9.89 4.48 2.16
CA LEU A 259 10.96 4.89 1.24
C LEU A 259 12.35 4.41 1.71
N HIS A 260 12.64 4.53 3.01
CA HIS A 260 13.89 4.00 3.57
C HIS A 260 13.97 2.48 3.39
N ASN A 261 12.90 1.75 3.69
CA ASN A 261 12.89 0.30 3.54
C ASN A 261 13.12 -0.13 2.08
N TYR A 262 12.65 0.64 1.11
CA TYR A 262 12.94 0.39 -0.30
C TYR A 262 14.44 0.40 -0.59
N ILE A 263 15.14 1.43 -0.11
CA ILE A 263 16.59 1.55 -0.29
C ILE A 263 17.31 0.38 0.40
N GLU A 264 16.90 0.02 1.61
CA GLU A 264 17.47 -1.09 2.39
C GLU A 264 17.24 -2.44 1.68
N MET A 265 16.03 -2.72 1.19
CA MET A 265 15.71 -3.98 0.51
C MET A 265 16.46 -4.14 -0.82
N ARG A 266 16.62 -3.05 -1.56
CA ARG A 266 17.27 -3.04 -2.87
C ARG A 266 18.79 -3.18 -2.80
N ALA A 267 19.43 -2.38 -1.95
CA ALA A 267 20.88 -2.25 -1.84
C ALA A 267 21.48 -2.95 -0.62
N GLY A 268 20.79 -2.92 0.50
CA GLY A 268 21.31 -3.37 1.79
C GLY A 268 21.52 -4.88 1.88
N VAL A 269 20.76 -5.68 1.13
CA VAL A 269 20.90 -7.16 1.13
C VAL A 269 22.22 -7.62 0.49
N ILE A 270 22.84 -6.77 -0.31
CA ILE A 270 24.12 -7.06 -1.01
C ILE A 270 25.31 -6.46 -0.24
N ASP A 271 25.06 -5.51 0.67
CA ASP A 271 26.08 -4.83 1.45
C ASP A 271 26.45 -5.64 2.72
N PRO A 272 27.70 -6.16 2.84
CA PRO A 272 28.14 -6.88 4.02
C PRO A 272 28.04 -6.10 5.32
N ASP A 273 28.26 -4.78 5.29
CA ASP A 273 28.15 -3.91 6.48
C ASP A 273 26.72 -3.77 6.92
N HIS A 274 25.77 -3.68 5.97
CA HIS A 274 24.33 -3.69 6.28
C HIS A 274 23.91 -5.02 6.91
N MET A 275 24.35 -6.14 6.37
CA MET A 275 24.07 -7.47 6.92
C MET A 275 24.62 -7.64 8.34
N ALA A 276 25.84 -7.15 8.58
CA ALA A 276 26.46 -7.19 9.91
C ALA A 276 25.69 -6.33 10.93
N ARG A 277 25.29 -5.10 10.55
CA ARG A 277 24.44 -4.25 11.39
C ARG A 277 23.11 -4.91 11.69
N ARG A 278 22.45 -5.47 10.69
CA ARG A 278 21.16 -6.16 10.89
C ARG A 278 21.29 -7.34 11.83
N SER A 279 22.34 -8.13 11.71
CA SER A 279 22.61 -9.23 12.62
C SER A 279 22.86 -8.76 14.06
N LEU A 280 23.57 -7.64 14.21
CA LEU A 280 23.81 -7.02 15.52
C LEU A 280 22.53 -6.50 16.15
N GLU A 281 21.66 -5.82 15.38
CA GLU A 281 20.36 -5.32 15.84
C GLU A 281 19.49 -6.45 16.37
N LEU A 282 19.39 -7.56 15.63
CA LEU A 282 18.64 -8.74 16.06
C LEU A 282 19.20 -9.39 17.34
N GLU A 283 20.54 -9.44 17.47
CA GLU A 283 21.18 -9.98 18.67
C GLU A 283 20.97 -9.04 19.88
N LEU A 284 21.02 -7.72 19.67
CA LEU A 284 20.76 -6.75 20.71
C LEU A 284 19.29 -6.78 21.16
N GLU A 285 18.35 -6.92 20.22
CA GLU A 285 16.94 -7.12 20.56
C GLU A 285 16.74 -8.39 21.40
N ARG A 286 17.35 -9.49 20.99
CA ARG A 286 17.27 -10.76 21.73
C ARG A 286 17.78 -10.62 23.16
N ARG A 287 18.86 -9.87 23.37
CA ARG A 287 19.45 -9.63 24.72
C ARG A 287 18.70 -8.59 25.53
N HIS A 288 18.14 -7.59 24.88
CA HIS A 288 17.53 -6.42 25.51
C HIS A 288 16.13 -6.08 24.94
N PRO A 289 15.17 -7.02 24.93
CA PRO A 289 13.89 -6.87 24.20
C PRO A 289 13.02 -5.70 24.69
N HIS A 290 13.26 -5.20 25.92
CA HIS A 290 12.55 -4.04 26.47
C HIS A 290 13.20 -2.70 26.14
N ARG A 291 14.45 -2.72 25.65
CA ARG A 291 15.22 -1.49 25.36
C ARG A 291 15.39 -1.24 23.87
N LEU A 292 15.59 -2.30 23.12
CA LEU A 292 15.88 -2.27 21.70
C LEU A 292 14.85 -3.10 20.95
N SER A 293 14.23 -2.49 19.96
CA SER A 293 13.34 -3.18 19.02
C SER A 293 13.61 -2.62 17.64
N PRO A 294 13.97 -3.44 16.66
CA PRO A 294 14.19 -2.98 15.30
C PRO A 294 12.96 -2.21 14.78
N ARG A 295 13.22 -1.14 14.02
CA ARG A 295 12.16 -0.32 13.42
C ARG A 295 11.13 -1.16 12.69
N TYR A 296 11.60 -2.13 11.89
CA TYR A 296 10.73 -3.04 11.16
C TYR A 296 9.78 -3.80 12.09
N ASN A 297 10.28 -4.34 13.20
CA ASN A 297 9.47 -5.12 14.15
C ASN A 297 8.41 -4.24 14.85
N MET A 298 8.77 -2.99 15.19
CA MET A 298 7.81 -2.03 15.75
C MET A 298 6.65 -1.73 14.80
N VAL A 299 6.95 -1.59 13.51
CA VAL A 299 5.95 -1.30 12.47
C VAL A 299 5.11 -2.53 12.14
N MET A 300 5.73 -3.70 11.97
CA MET A 300 5.06 -4.89 11.44
C MET A 300 4.35 -5.73 12.49
N PHE A 301 4.86 -5.75 13.72
CA PHE A 301 4.42 -6.71 14.75
C PHE A 301 3.93 -6.06 16.04
N SER A 302 3.60 -4.76 15.99
CA SER A 302 3.00 -4.06 17.12
C SER A 302 1.89 -3.12 16.67
N THR A 303 1.11 -2.63 17.63
CA THR A 303 0.10 -1.59 17.42
C THR A 303 0.62 -0.20 17.76
N MET A 304 1.95 -0.04 17.82
CA MET A 304 2.59 1.25 18.07
C MET A 304 2.27 2.23 16.93
N PRO A 305 1.86 3.47 17.22
CA PRO A 305 1.71 4.49 16.20
C PRO A 305 2.98 4.65 15.35
N TYR A 306 2.84 4.82 14.05
CA TYR A 306 3.99 4.87 13.15
C TYR A 306 4.94 6.03 13.46
N ALA A 307 4.41 7.17 13.86
CA ALA A 307 5.22 8.31 14.30
C ALA A 307 6.06 7.97 15.54
N GLU A 308 5.46 7.27 16.51
CA GLU A 308 6.17 6.80 17.70
C GLU A 308 7.25 5.77 17.34
N ALA A 309 6.95 4.82 16.46
CA ALA A 309 7.91 3.81 16.00
C ALA A 309 9.13 4.45 15.31
N ARG A 310 8.90 5.44 14.43
CA ARG A 310 9.96 6.22 13.79
C ARG A 310 10.83 6.95 14.83
N ASP A 311 10.21 7.69 15.73
CA ASP A 311 10.90 8.51 16.72
C ASP A 311 11.66 7.66 17.75
N ARG A 312 11.11 6.49 18.09
CA ARG A 312 11.79 5.53 18.95
C ARG A 312 13.01 4.91 18.27
N ALA A 313 12.87 4.52 17.00
CA ALA A 313 13.98 3.98 16.22
C ALA A 313 15.14 5.00 16.07
N ALA A 314 14.82 6.29 15.94
CA ALA A 314 15.82 7.33 15.84
C ALA A 314 16.60 7.58 17.15
N ARG A 315 16.06 7.14 18.30
CA ARG A 315 16.71 7.28 19.63
C ARG A 315 17.49 6.04 20.05
N GLN A 316 17.35 4.92 19.37
CA GLN A 316 18.08 3.67 19.62
C GLN A 316 19.42 3.61 18.90
#